data_932530374b127faf7eff86bbccf3be6a
#
_entry.id   932530374b127faf7eff86bbccf3be6a
#
_cell.length_a   1.000
_cell.length_b   1.000
_cell.length_c   1.000
_cell.angle_alpha   90.00
_cell.angle_beta   90.00
_cell.angle_gamma   90.00
#
_symmetry.space_group_name_H-M   'P 1'
#
loop_
_entity.id
_entity.type
_entity.pdbx_description
1 polymer ?
#
loop_
_entity_poly.entity_id
_entity_poly.type
_entity_poly.pdbx_seq_one_letter_code
_entity_poly.pdbx_strand_id
1 'polypeptide(L)'
;QAMFPEGGLSRDGYLRPPKIGLLDSMLCSKEDRSFTRDLLFVPVGINYDRVLEDRVLVGESDDKPKTTKAGMFKRTLSIIFGNAMKFWNRQIRKNGHATVHFGDPISFDEWHGQRGVDIFTLDKKNRRQHVAEFCEKVMNEVGLLIPVTPVCLVCDVLVREPVITIDALTSAVEKGIEEFRGLGAIVVAEEKGAEWMVEGALLRLGLRHVIKQNEQTVRVNPDDARIVAYYANSVAHYRKGGIPTVEKPNYV
;
A
#
# COMPACT_ATOMS: atom_id res chain seq x y z
N GLN A 1 -9.77 14.71 -10.05
CA GLN A 1 -8.33 14.45 -10.21
C GLN A 1 -7.90 13.43 -9.18
N ALA A 2 -7.03 12.47 -9.53
CA ALA A 2 -6.48 11.49 -8.60
C ALA A 2 -4.98 11.76 -8.41
N MET A 3 -4.49 11.52 -7.19
CA MET A 3 -3.07 11.62 -6.86
C MET A 3 -2.65 10.51 -5.90
N PHE A 4 -1.37 10.15 -5.97
CA PHE A 4 -0.73 9.28 -4.98
C PHE A 4 0.12 10.15 -4.05
N PRO A 5 -0.30 10.36 -2.79
CA PRO A 5 0.42 11.27 -1.88
C PRO A 5 1.88 10.85 -1.63
N GLU A 6 2.17 9.56 -1.65
CA GLU A 6 3.54 9.04 -1.51
C GLU A 6 4.49 9.44 -2.65
N GLY A 7 3.94 9.87 -3.78
CA GLY A 7 4.69 10.32 -4.95
C GLY A 7 5.40 9.21 -5.73
N GLY A 8 5.01 7.95 -5.54
CA GLY A 8 5.54 6.80 -6.26
C GLY A 8 5.10 5.47 -5.66
N LEU A 9 5.44 4.37 -6.33
CA LEU A 9 5.18 3.02 -5.84
C LEU A 9 6.15 2.65 -4.71
N SER A 10 5.64 1.95 -3.68
CA SER A 10 6.47 1.37 -2.64
C SER A 10 7.34 0.23 -3.20
N ARG A 11 8.61 0.17 -2.79
CA ARG A 11 9.55 -0.90 -3.19
C ARG A 11 9.72 -1.98 -2.13
N ASP A 12 9.34 -1.66 -0.91
CA ASP A 12 9.46 -2.52 0.28
C ASP A 12 8.10 -2.90 0.87
N GLY A 13 7.01 -2.37 0.30
CA GLY A 13 5.63 -2.59 0.75
C GLY A 13 5.15 -1.63 1.83
N TYR A 14 6.04 -0.91 2.52
CA TYR A 14 5.63 0.04 3.54
C TYR A 14 4.88 1.24 2.96
N LEU A 15 3.89 1.71 3.70
CA LEU A 15 3.28 3.02 3.48
C LEU A 15 4.34 4.10 3.77
N ARG A 16 4.52 5.02 2.82
CA ARG A 16 5.56 6.05 2.88
C ARG A 16 5.02 7.39 3.36
N PRO A 17 5.90 8.24 3.93
CA PRO A 17 5.53 9.61 4.23
C PRO A 17 5.02 10.33 2.98
N PRO A 18 3.95 11.13 3.10
CA PRO A 18 3.40 11.85 1.96
C PRO A 18 4.30 13.01 1.52
N LYS A 19 4.27 13.30 0.22
CA LYS A 19 4.93 14.46 -0.40
C LYS A 19 3.93 15.58 -0.57
N ILE A 20 4.15 16.69 0.12
CA ILE A 20 3.20 17.82 0.15
C ILE A 20 3.13 18.62 -1.14
N GLY A 21 4.11 18.51 -2.07
CA GLY A 21 4.25 19.41 -3.20
C GLY A 21 3.04 19.47 -4.13
N LEU A 22 2.44 18.32 -4.47
CA LEU A 22 1.26 18.28 -5.32
C LEU A 22 0.02 18.82 -4.59
N LEU A 23 -0.14 18.45 -3.32
CA LEU A 23 -1.22 18.96 -2.48
C LEU A 23 -1.11 20.47 -2.32
N ASP A 24 0.07 21.01 -2.00
CA ASP A 24 0.33 22.46 -1.90
C ASP A 24 -0.07 23.17 -3.20
N SER A 25 0.30 22.61 -4.36
CA SER A 25 -0.10 23.17 -5.66
C SER A 25 -1.61 23.15 -5.90
N MET A 26 -2.32 22.13 -5.44
CA MET A 26 -3.79 22.07 -5.54
C MET A 26 -4.45 23.11 -4.62
N LEU A 27 -3.93 23.26 -3.39
CA LEU A 27 -4.45 24.23 -2.43
C LEU A 27 -4.19 25.70 -2.86
N CYS A 28 -3.14 25.97 -3.65
CA CYS A 28 -2.89 27.30 -4.21
C CYS A 28 -4.07 27.83 -5.05
N SER A 29 -4.95 26.98 -5.58
CA SER A 29 -6.17 27.44 -6.26
C SER A 29 -7.10 28.24 -5.34
N LYS A 30 -7.01 28.05 -4.03
CA LYS A 30 -7.79 28.79 -3.02
C LYS A 30 -7.22 30.19 -2.71
N GLU A 31 -6.00 30.51 -3.19
CA GLU A 31 -5.46 31.89 -3.11
C GLU A 31 -6.27 32.84 -3.98
N ASP A 32 -6.87 32.34 -5.06
CA ASP A 32 -7.81 33.13 -5.87
C ASP A 32 -9.17 33.22 -5.14
N ARG A 33 -9.46 34.38 -4.60
CA ARG A 33 -10.71 34.63 -3.87
C ARG A 33 -11.98 34.52 -4.73
N SER A 34 -11.85 34.47 -6.04
CA SER A 34 -12.96 34.15 -6.94
C SER A 34 -13.31 32.67 -6.96
N PHE A 35 -12.40 31.78 -6.51
CA PHE A 35 -12.63 30.38 -6.37
C PHE A 35 -13.35 30.05 -5.06
N THR A 36 -14.67 30.06 -5.11
CA THR A 36 -15.56 29.89 -3.94
C THR A 36 -15.93 28.41 -3.66
N ARG A 37 -15.53 27.47 -4.54
CA ARG A 37 -15.84 26.05 -4.38
C ARG A 37 -14.92 25.40 -3.34
N ASP A 38 -15.48 24.51 -2.52
CA ASP A 38 -14.66 23.68 -1.63
C ASP A 38 -13.78 22.69 -2.40
N LEU A 39 -12.67 22.31 -1.80
CA LEU A 39 -11.82 21.21 -2.25
C LEU A 39 -12.09 19.99 -1.37
N LEU A 40 -12.78 19.01 -1.95
CA LEU A 40 -13.07 17.74 -1.27
C LEU A 40 -12.00 16.70 -1.64
N PHE A 41 -11.37 16.12 -0.63
CA PHE A 41 -10.38 15.05 -0.76
C PHE A 41 -11.02 13.74 -0.34
N VAL A 42 -11.17 12.81 -1.28
CA VAL A 42 -11.69 11.47 -1.01
C VAL A 42 -10.50 10.53 -0.81
N PRO A 43 -10.24 10.04 0.43
CA PRO A 43 -9.18 9.08 0.67
C PRO A 43 -9.55 7.74 0.04
N VAL A 44 -8.56 7.06 -0.54
CA VAL A 44 -8.75 5.75 -1.19
C VAL A 44 -7.63 4.81 -0.77
N GLY A 45 -8.00 3.71 -0.14
CA GLY A 45 -7.10 2.60 0.20
C GLY A 45 -7.17 1.50 -0.85
N ILE A 46 -6.01 1.04 -1.32
CA ILE A 46 -5.90 -0.03 -2.33
C ILE A 46 -4.91 -1.08 -1.83
N ASN A 47 -5.27 -2.36 -1.93
CA ASN A 47 -4.34 -3.46 -1.72
C ASN A 47 -4.63 -4.63 -2.65
N TYR A 48 -3.63 -5.47 -2.86
CA TYR A 48 -3.66 -6.58 -3.81
C TYR A 48 -3.09 -7.85 -3.21
N ASP A 49 -3.73 -9.00 -3.49
CA ASP A 49 -3.12 -10.32 -3.25
C ASP A 49 -1.90 -10.56 -4.15
N ARG A 50 -1.82 -9.84 -5.26
CA ARG A 50 -0.71 -9.93 -6.19
C ARG A 50 -0.46 -8.62 -6.91
N VAL A 51 0.73 -8.07 -6.72
CA VAL A 51 1.28 -6.98 -7.54
C VAL A 51 2.06 -7.61 -8.70
N LEU A 52 1.74 -7.23 -9.94
CA LEU A 52 2.33 -7.86 -11.13
C LEU A 52 3.84 -7.58 -11.26
N GLU A 53 4.28 -6.45 -10.72
CA GLU A 53 5.64 -5.93 -10.82
C GLU A 53 6.45 -6.13 -9.53
N ASP A 54 5.95 -6.86 -8.54
CA ASP A 54 6.58 -7.00 -7.21
C ASP A 54 8.05 -7.44 -7.27
N ARG A 55 8.39 -8.41 -8.14
CA ARG A 55 9.78 -8.85 -8.34
C ARG A 55 10.68 -7.73 -8.87
N VAL A 56 10.13 -6.84 -9.67
CA VAL A 56 10.84 -5.67 -10.21
C VAL A 56 11.01 -4.61 -9.12
N LEU A 57 9.91 -4.30 -8.41
CA LEU A 57 9.92 -3.30 -7.33
C LEU A 57 10.89 -3.68 -6.21
N VAL A 58 10.85 -4.94 -5.77
CA VAL A 58 11.72 -5.46 -4.72
C VAL A 58 13.18 -5.57 -5.18
N GLY A 59 13.44 -5.91 -6.46
CA GLY A 59 14.80 -6.00 -7.02
C GLY A 59 15.46 -4.64 -7.29
N GLU A 60 14.68 -3.57 -7.45
CA GLU A 60 15.20 -2.20 -7.63
C GLU A 60 15.66 -1.54 -6.32
N SER A 61 15.41 -2.17 -5.16
CA SER A 61 15.94 -1.71 -3.87
C SER A 61 17.43 -1.97 -3.69
N ASP A 62 18.06 -2.82 -4.52
CA ASP A 62 19.50 -2.99 -4.53
C ASP A 62 20.12 -1.95 -5.48
N ASP A 63 21.19 -1.27 -5.06
CA ASP A 63 21.97 -0.20 -5.73
C ASP A 63 22.49 -0.59 -7.14
N LYS A 64 21.60 -0.88 -8.06
CA LYS A 64 21.97 -1.07 -9.46
C LYS A 64 21.89 0.27 -10.20
N PRO A 65 22.91 0.60 -11.03
CA PRO A 65 22.98 1.86 -11.73
C PRO A 65 21.73 2.07 -12.60
N LYS A 66 21.21 3.29 -12.58
CA LYS A 66 19.99 3.73 -13.31
C LYS A 66 20.04 3.23 -14.75
N THR A 67 19.15 2.31 -15.08
CA THR A 67 19.00 1.75 -16.43
C THR A 67 18.68 2.89 -17.42
N THR A 68 19.35 2.91 -18.56
CA THR A 68 19.09 3.88 -19.63
C THR A 68 17.64 3.83 -20.11
N LYS A 69 17.10 4.97 -20.58
CA LYS A 69 15.69 5.07 -21.07
C LYS A 69 15.33 3.98 -22.09
N ALA A 70 16.28 3.55 -22.93
CA ALA A 70 16.10 2.45 -23.89
C ALA A 70 15.97 1.07 -23.20
N GLY A 71 16.67 0.83 -22.09
CA GLY A 71 16.54 -0.39 -21.28
C GLY A 71 15.19 -0.48 -20.56
N MET A 72 14.69 0.66 -20.08
CA MET A 72 13.34 0.75 -19.49
C MET A 72 12.24 0.43 -20.51
N PHE A 73 12.34 0.96 -21.74
CA PHE A 73 11.37 0.71 -22.79
C PHE A 73 11.33 -0.78 -23.21
N LYS A 74 12.49 -1.41 -23.41
CA LYS A 74 12.59 -2.85 -23.68
C LYS A 74 11.98 -3.71 -22.57
N ARG A 75 12.21 -3.31 -21.31
CA ARG A 75 11.69 -4.01 -20.12
C ARG A 75 10.18 -3.86 -20.01
N THR A 76 9.62 -2.67 -20.26
CA THR A 76 8.18 -2.40 -20.28
C THR A 76 7.50 -3.21 -21.39
N LEU A 77 8.07 -3.26 -22.60
CA LEU A 77 7.54 -4.04 -23.72
C LEU A 77 7.55 -5.55 -23.41
N SER A 78 8.61 -6.06 -22.79
CA SER A 78 8.72 -7.46 -22.35
C SER A 78 7.68 -7.83 -21.30
N ILE A 79 7.37 -6.91 -20.37
CA ILE A 79 6.33 -7.09 -19.34
C ILE A 79 4.93 -7.11 -20.00
N ILE A 80 4.67 -6.18 -20.93
CA ILE A 80 3.39 -6.11 -21.65
C ILE A 80 3.18 -7.37 -22.49
N PHE A 81 4.20 -7.82 -23.24
CA PHE A 81 4.12 -9.03 -24.06
C PHE A 81 4.00 -10.31 -23.23
N GLY A 82 4.74 -10.41 -22.11
CA GLY A 82 4.65 -11.53 -21.17
C GLY A 82 3.28 -11.60 -20.49
N ASN A 83 2.67 -10.47 -20.18
CA ASN A 83 1.32 -10.40 -19.62
C ASN A 83 0.22 -10.67 -20.64
N ALA A 84 0.37 -10.21 -21.90
CA ALA A 84 -0.55 -10.53 -22.99
C ALA A 84 -0.60 -12.04 -23.28
N MET A 85 0.54 -12.73 -23.24
CA MET A 85 0.61 -14.17 -23.44
C MET A 85 0.00 -14.97 -22.26
N LYS A 86 0.12 -14.45 -21.02
CA LYS A 86 -0.54 -15.02 -19.82
C LYS A 86 -2.06 -14.77 -19.84
N PHE A 87 -2.50 -13.64 -20.42
CA PHE A 87 -3.91 -13.35 -20.67
C PHE A 87 -4.54 -14.40 -21.60
N TRP A 88 -3.86 -14.77 -22.68
CA TRP A 88 -4.33 -15.78 -23.63
C TRP A 88 -4.46 -17.18 -22.99
N ASN A 89 -3.61 -17.50 -22.03
CA ASN A 89 -3.58 -18.83 -21.37
C ASN A 89 -4.53 -19.00 -20.18
N ARG A 90 -5.55 -18.13 -19.98
CA ARG A 90 -6.52 -18.17 -18.88
C ARG A 90 -5.92 -18.18 -17.45
N GLN A 91 -4.65 -17.82 -17.27
CA GLN A 91 -4.00 -17.78 -15.96
C GLN A 91 -4.43 -16.57 -15.09
N ILE A 92 -5.23 -15.66 -15.62
CA ILE A 92 -5.68 -14.43 -14.92
C ILE A 92 -6.58 -14.74 -13.71
N ARG A 93 -7.35 -15.83 -13.74
CA ARG A 93 -8.22 -16.24 -12.63
C ARG A 93 -7.47 -16.58 -11.31
N LYS A 94 -6.10 -16.61 -11.34
CA LYS A 94 -5.25 -16.98 -10.20
C LYS A 94 -4.58 -15.78 -9.53
N ASN A 95 -4.96 -14.55 -9.87
CA ASN A 95 -4.30 -13.34 -9.33
C ASN A 95 -4.80 -12.92 -7.93
N GLY A 96 -5.93 -13.46 -7.46
CA GLY A 96 -6.49 -13.13 -6.16
C GLY A 96 -7.32 -11.85 -6.15
N HIS A 97 -7.39 -11.20 -4.99
CA HIS A 97 -8.19 -10.00 -4.79
C HIS A 97 -7.39 -8.74 -5.19
N ALA A 98 -8.09 -7.81 -5.80
CA ALA A 98 -7.70 -6.41 -5.91
C ALA A 98 -8.82 -5.63 -5.22
N THR A 99 -8.54 -5.00 -4.10
CA THR A 99 -9.55 -4.40 -3.24
C THR A 99 -9.31 -2.91 -3.14
N VAL A 100 -10.38 -2.15 -3.29
CA VAL A 100 -10.38 -0.69 -3.23
C VAL A 100 -11.45 -0.25 -2.25
N HIS A 101 -11.09 0.60 -1.29
CA HIS A 101 -12.01 1.20 -0.34
C HIS A 101 -11.96 2.71 -0.46
N PHE A 102 -13.12 3.33 -0.41
CA PHE A 102 -13.29 4.78 -0.43
C PHE A 102 -13.73 5.23 0.95
N GLY A 103 -13.08 6.25 1.49
CA GLY A 103 -13.47 6.92 2.73
C GLY A 103 -14.38 8.10 2.49
N ASP A 104 -14.79 8.73 3.58
CA ASP A 104 -15.60 9.94 3.55
C ASP A 104 -14.80 11.12 2.99
N PRO A 105 -15.43 12.00 2.21
CA PRO A 105 -14.78 13.20 1.70
C PRO A 105 -14.32 14.11 2.84
N ILE A 106 -13.07 14.57 2.76
CA ILE A 106 -12.48 15.53 3.68
C ILE A 106 -12.58 16.92 3.03
N SER A 107 -13.35 17.82 3.65
CA SER A 107 -13.44 19.20 3.25
C SER A 107 -12.19 19.98 3.67
N PHE A 108 -11.53 20.60 2.71
CA PHE A 108 -10.43 21.52 3.02
C PHE A 108 -10.95 22.80 3.67
N ASP A 109 -12.07 23.36 3.22
CA ASP A 109 -12.62 24.60 3.75
C ASP A 109 -13.07 24.44 5.21
N GLU A 110 -13.67 23.29 5.57
CA GLU A 110 -14.00 22.98 6.95
C GLU A 110 -12.74 22.85 7.81
N TRP A 111 -11.76 22.08 7.36
CA TRP A 111 -10.49 21.92 8.08
C TRP A 111 -9.74 23.25 8.25
N HIS A 112 -9.70 24.07 7.21
CA HIS A 112 -9.07 25.39 7.22
C HIS A 112 -9.79 26.34 8.17
N GLY A 113 -11.14 26.37 8.14
CA GLY A 113 -11.96 27.23 9.00
C GLY A 113 -11.79 26.93 10.50
N GLN A 114 -11.55 25.68 10.87
CA GLN A 114 -11.31 25.28 12.26
C GLN A 114 -9.99 25.82 12.84
N ARG A 115 -9.07 26.29 12.02
CA ARG A 115 -7.74 26.74 12.46
C ARG A 115 -7.68 28.19 12.94
N GLY A 116 -8.64 29.01 12.58
CA GLY A 116 -8.67 30.42 12.95
C GLY A 116 -7.55 31.28 12.33
N VAL A 117 -6.81 30.72 11.35
CA VAL A 117 -5.73 31.38 10.62
C VAL A 117 -5.91 31.15 9.14
N ASP A 118 -5.88 32.22 8.35
CA ASP A 118 -5.83 32.11 6.88
C ASP A 118 -4.40 31.75 6.45
N ILE A 119 -4.20 30.46 6.10
CA ILE A 119 -2.87 29.92 5.74
C ILE A 119 -2.30 30.57 4.48
N PHE A 120 -3.12 31.21 3.64
CA PHE A 120 -2.68 31.87 2.41
C PHE A 120 -2.09 33.26 2.67
N THR A 121 -2.28 33.83 3.88
CA THR A 121 -1.63 35.06 4.32
C THR A 121 -0.28 34.85 4.98
N LEU A 122 0.06 33.57 5.28
CA LEU A 122 1.31 33.19 5.92
C LEU A 122 2.49 33.20 4.94
N ASP A 123 3.69 33.37 5.48
CA ASP A 123 4.90 33.11 4.70
C ASP A 123 4.99 31.64 4.26
N LYS A 124 5.78 31.36 3.23
CA LYS A 124 5.90 30.06 2.60
C LYS A 124 6.26 28.92 3.59
N LYS A 125 7.07 29.19 4.62
CA LYS A 125 7.50 28.20 5.59
C LYS A 125 6.34 27.79 6.51
N ASN A 126 5.65 28.76 7.07
CA ASN A 126 4.51 28.54 7.96
C ASN A 126 3.32 27.93 7.20
N ARG A 127 3.03 28.40 5.98
CA ARG A 127 2.01 27.76 5.14
C ARG A 127 2.30 26.28 4.90
N ARG A 128 3.53 25.92 4.54
CA ARG A 128 3.92 24.53 4.29
C ARG A 128 3.73 23.63 5.51
N GLN A 129 3.89 24.15 6.70
CA GLN A 129 3.62 23.39 7.92
C GLN A 129 2.14 22.99 8.00
N HIS A 130 1.22 23.93 7.78
CA HIS A 130 -0.22 23.65 7.77
C HIS A 130 -0.62 22.70 6.63
N VAL A 131 -0.02 22.85 5.44
CA VAL A 131 -0.24 21.92 4.33
C VAL A 131 0.22 20.51 4.70
N ALA A 132 1.35 20.38 5.38
CA ALA A 132 1.83 19.08 5.87
C ALA A 132 0.86 18.43 6.86
N GLU A 133 0.32 19.19 7.81
CA GLU A 133 -0.69 18.72 8.77
C GLU A 133 -1.98 18.26 8.08
N PHE A 134 -2.43 18.98 7.05
CA PHE A 134 -3.57 18.53 6.24
C PHE A 134 -3.26 17.26 5.46
N CYS A 135 -2.07 17.18 4.89
CA CYS A 135 -1.61 15.99 4.17
C CYS A 135 -1.52 14.77 5.08
N GLU A 136 -1.04 14.94 6.31
CA GLU A 136 -1.02 13.89 7.34
C GLU A 136 -2.43 13.42 7.70
N LYS A 137 -3.39 14.36 7.86
CA LYS A 137 -4.80 14.02 8.08
C LYS A 137 -5.33 13.13 6.94
N VAL A 138 -5.13 13.53 5.68
CA VAL A 138 -5.57 12.76 4.51
C VAL A 138 -4.89 11.39 4.47
N MET A 139 -3.59 11.31 4.75
CA MET A 139 -2.85 10.06 4.75
C MET A 139 -3.27 9.11 5.88
N ASN A 140 -3.66 9.65 7.05
CA ASN A 140 -4.20 8.86 8.15
C ASN A 140 -5.48 8.14 7.70
N GLU A 141 -6.39 8.85 7.04
CA GLU A 141 -7.59 8.23 6.50
C GLU A 141 -7.27 7.21 5.39
N VAL A 142 -6.33 7.51 4.49
CA VAL A 142 -5.88 6.53 3.48
C VAL A 142 -5.35 5.25 4.13
N GLY A 143 -4.54 5.38 5.18
CA GLY A 143 -3.98 4.22 5.89
C GLY A 143 -5.04 3.32 6.51
N LEU A 144 -6.06 3.90 7.14
CA LEU A 144 -7.18 3.15 7.73
C LEU A 144 -8.03 2.42 6.67
N LEU A 145 -7.94 2.84 5.41
CA LEU A 145 -8.68 2.24 4.30
C LEU A 145 -7.89 1.17 3.55
N ILE A 146 -6.58 1.01 3.81
CA ILE A 146 -5.78 -0.04 3.16
C ILE A 146 -6.24 -1.41 3.64
N PRO A 147 -6.88 -2.23 2.78
CA PRO A 147 -7.46 -3.48 3.23
C PRO A 147 -6.40 -4.55 3.49
N VAL A 148 -6.66 -5.39 4.48
CA VAL A 148 -5.86 -6.56 4.82
C VAL A 148 -6.30 -7.73 3.97
N THR A 149 -5.51 -8.13 2.98
CA THR A 149 -5.84 -9.22 2.05
C THR A 149 -5.33 -10.57 2.56
N PRO A 150 -5.87 -11.73 2.10
CA PRO A 150 -5.40 -13.04 2.50
C PRO A 150 -3.90 -13.25 2.33
N VAL A 151 -3.32 -12.76 1.22
CA VAL A 151 -1.88 -12.92 0.97
C VAL A 151 -1.04 -12.11 1.96
N CYS A 152 -1.43 -10.87 2.29
CA CYS A 152 -0.65 -10.09 3.26
C CYS A 152 -0.73 -10.66 4.68
N LEU A 153 -1.87 -11.23 5.10
CA LEU A 153 -2.01 -11.94 6.38
C LEU A 153 -1.09 -13.15 6.47
N VAL A 154 -1.12 -14.00 5.45
CA VAL A 154 -0.25 -15.18 5.40
C VAL A 154 1.22 -14.77 5.36
N CYS A 155 1.57 -13.75 4.56
CA CYS A 155 2.94 -13.23 4.50
C CYS A 155 3.39 -12.62 5.83
N ASP A 156 2.51 -11.97 6.57
CA ASP A 156 2.80 -11.42 7.89
C ASP A 156 3.19 -12.51 8.90
N VAL A 157 2.58 -13.69 8.84
CA VAL A 157 3.01 -14.86 9.64
C VAL A 157 4.33 -15.40 9.12
N LEU A 158 4.46 -15.60 7.80
CA LEU A 158 5.63 -16.23 7.18
C LEU A 158 6.93 -15.40 7.30
N VAL A 159 6.84 -14.08 7.48
CA VAL A 159 8.02 -13.24 7.80
C VAL A 159 8.60 -13.60 9.16
N ARG A 160 7.75 -13.93 10.14
CA ARG A 160 8.16 -14.30 11.50
C ARG A 160 8.56 -15.76 11.61
N GLU A 161 7.84 -16.63 10.89
CA GLU A 161 8.02 -18.08 10.89
C GLU A 161 8.13 -18.61 9.45
N PRO A 162 9.34 -18.54 8.84
CA PRO A 162 9.55 -18.94 7.44
C PRO A 162 9.32 -20.42 7.15
N VAL A 163 9.23 -21.25 8.21
CA VAL A 163 8.90 -22.68 8.14
C VAL A 163 7.85 -22.96 9.21
N ILE A 164 6.65 -23.33 8.78
CA ILE A 164 5.50 -23.51 9.68
C ILE A 164 4.60 -24.65 9.18
N THR A 165 3.87 -25.33 10.08
CA THR A 165 2.83 -26.28 9.67
C THR A 165 1.58 -25.54 9.19
N ILE A 166 0.80 -26.15 8.31
CA ILE A 166 -0.43 -25.53 7.76
C ILE A 166 -1.43 -25.23 8.88
N ASP A 167 -1.59 -26.14 9.85
CA ASP A 167 -2.49 -25.95 10.99
C ASP A 167 -2.06 -24.77 11.88
N ALA A 168 -0.76 -24.66 12.17
CA ALA A 168 -0.23 -23.54 12.94
C ALA A 168 -0.35 -22.22 12.17
N LEU A 169 -0.14 -22.23 10.85
CA LEU A 169 -0.34 -21.07 9.98
C LEU A 169 -1.80 -20.63 10.00
N THR A 170 -2.75 -21.56 9.87
CA THR A 170 -4.19 -21.28 9.91
C THR A 170 -4.58 -20.65 11.25
N SER A 171 -4.13 -21.24 12.37
CA SER A 171 -4.38 -20.70 13.71
C SER A 171 -3.75 -19.31 13.91
N ALA A 172 -2.57 -19.07 13.34
CA ALA A 172 -1.91 -17.75 13.40
C ALA A 172 -2.63 -16.71 12.54
N VAL A 173 -3.15 -17.10 11.38
CA VAL A 173 -3.96 -16.22 10.50
C VAL A 173 -5.29 -15.88 11.18
N GLU A 174 -5.95 -16.82 11.85
CA GLU A 174 -7.18 -16.58 12.60
C GLU A 174 -6.98 -15.51 13.69
N LYS A 175 -5.92 -15.65 14.49
CA LYS A 175 -5.52 -14.63 15.47
C LYS A 175 -5.18 -13.30 14.80
N GLY A 176 -4.53 -13.33 13.65
CA GLY A 176 -4.23 -12.13 12.86
C GLY A 176 -5.49 -11.40 12.38
N ILE A 177 -6.53 -12.12 11.96
CA ILE A 177 -7.83 -11.52 11.58
C ILE A 177 -8.41 -10.74 12.77
N GLU A 178 -8.45 -11.37 13.96
CA GLU A 178 -8.97 -10.74 15.17
C GLU A 178 -8.14 -9.50 15.57
N GLU A 179 -6.82 -9.61 15.51
CA GLU A 179 -5.90 -8.51 15.83
C GLU A 179 -6.12 -7.32 14.89
N PHE A 180 -6.09 -7.54 13.56
CA PHE A 180 -6.27 -6.47 12.59
C PHE A 180 -7.67 -5.83 12.68
N ARG A 181 -8.71 -6.64 12.94
CA ARG A 181 -10.06 -6.12 13.21
C ARG A 181 -10.07 -5.22 14.46
N GLY A 182 -9.41 -5.65 15.53
CA GLY A 182 -9.26 -4.86 16.77
C GLY A 182 -8.52 -3.54 16.55
N LEU A 183 -7.63 -3.47 15.55
CA LEU A 183 -6.93 -2.26 15.11
C LEU A 183 -7.74 -1.39 14.12
N GLY A 184 -8.99 -1.76 13.83
CA GLY A 184 -9.87 -1.04 12.91
C GLY A 184 -9.60 -1.30 11.42
N ALA A 185 -8.79 -2.31 11.09
CA ALA A 185 -8.52 -2.65 9.70
C ALA A 185 -9.69 -3.39 9.04
N ILE A 186 -9.84 -3.19 7.74
CA ILE A 186 -10.82 -3.90 6.91
C ILE A 186 -10.16 -5.19 6.41
N VAL A 187 -10.61 -6.35 6.92
CA VAL A 187 -10.09 -7.66 6.51
C VAL A 187 -10.93 -8.21 5.35
N VAL A 188 -10.26 -8.49 4.22
CA VAL A 188 -10.92 -8.95 2.98
C VAL A 188 -11.31 -10.41 3.11
N ALA A 189 -12.57 -10.73 2.82
CA ALA A 189 -13.12 -12.09 2.81
C ALA A 189 -13.02 -12.82 4.17
N GLU A 190 -13.07 -12.06 5.28
CA GLU A 190 -13.01 -12.63 6.62
C GLU A 190 -14.16 -13.62 6.90
N GLU A 191 -15.32 -13.42 6.27
CA GLU A 191 -16.49 -14.30 6.37
C GLU A 191 -16.25 -15.71 5.81
N LYS A 192 -15.17 -15.91 5.01
CA LYS A 192 -14.76 -17.21 4.47
C LYS A 192 -13.94 -18.03 5.46
N GLY A 193 -13.42 -17.39 6.51
CA GLY A 193 -12.59 -18.01 7.53
C GLY A 193 -11.11 -18.16 7.15
N ALA A 194 -10.29 -18.41 8.18
CA ALA A 194 -8.84 -18.47 8.06
C ALA A 194 -8.35 -19.59 7.13
N GLU A 195 -8.98 -20.75 7.16
CA GLU A 195 -8.62 -21.92 6.33
C GLU A 195 -8.71 -21.56 4.83
N TRP A 196 -9.83 -20.99 4.40
CA TRP A 196 -10.03 -20.55 3.01
C TRP A 196 -9.00 -19.48 2.60
N MET A 197 -8.69 -18.54 3.50
CA MET A 197 -7.71 -17.47 3.25
C MET A 197 -6.31 -18.06 3.07
N VAL A 198 -5.92 -18.99 3.94
CA VAL A 198 -4.62 -19.67 3.90
C VAL A 198 -4.49 -20.49 2.61
N GLU A 199 -5.48 -21.34 2.30
CA GLU A 199 -5.47 -22.15 1.07
C GLU A 199 -5.31 -21.27 -0.18
N GLY A 200 -6.10 -20.21 -0.28
CA GLY A 200 -6.04 -19.27 -1.39
C GLY A 200 -4.70 -18.54 -1.50
N ALA A 201 -4.11 -18.10 -0.39
CA ALA A 201 -2.82 -17.45 -0.35
C ALA A 201 -1.68 -18.40 -0.72
N LEU A 202 -1.66 -19.60 -0.14
CA LEU A 202 -0.66 -20.62 -0.42
C LEU A 202 -0.68 -21.04 -1.90
N LEU A 203 -1.86 -21.19 -2.50
CA LEU A 203 -1.98 -21.47 -3.92
C LEU A 203 -1.29 -20.37 -4.76
N ARG A 204 -1.52 -19.09 -4.44
CA ARG A 204 -0.95 -17.94 -5.18
C ARG A 204 0.56 -17.82 -5.01
N LEU A 205 1.05 -17.97 -3.79
CA LEU A 205 2.48 -17.94 -3.47
C LEU A 205 3.21 -19.14 -4.05
N GLY A 206 2.60 -20.36 -4.00
CA GLY A 206 3.15 -21.58 -4.57
C GLY A 206 3.27 -21.55 -6.10
N LEU A 207 2.24 -21.06 -6.80
CA LEU A 207 2.28 -20.89 -8.27
C LEU A 207 3.41 -19.97 -8.75
N ARG A 208 3.93 -19.14 -7.84
CA ARG A 208 5.02 -18.20 -8.12
C ARG A 208 6.36 -18.66 -7.58
N HIS A 209 6.39 -19.86 -6.99
CA HIS A 209 7.55 -20.45 -6.31
C HIS A 209 8.10 -19.62 -5.14
N VAL A 210 7.30 -18.68 -4.59
CA VAL A 210 7.67 -17.89 -3.40
C VAL A 210 7.76 -18.77 -2.16
N ILE A 211 6.93 -19.82 -2.13
CA ILE A 211 6.94 -20.86 -1.10
C ILE A 211 7.06 -22.24 -1.73
N LYS A 212 7.53 -23.19 -0.93
CA LYS A 212 7.40 -24.63 -1.15
C LYS A 212 6.49 -25.20 -0.08
N GLN A 213 5.56 -26.07 -0.45
CA GLN A 213 4.66 -26.72 0.49
C GLN A 213 4.58 -28.22 0.23
N ASN A 214 4.36 -28.98 1.28
CA ASN A 214 3.90 -30.36 1.25
C ASN A 214 2.55 -30.45 1.99
N GLU A 215 2.07 -31.65 2.27
CA GLU A 215 0.77 -31.89 2.92
C GLU A 215 0.67 -31.27 4.33
N GLN A 216 1.77 -31.04 5.02
CA GLN A 216 1.78 -30.61 6.41
C GLN A 216 2.49 -29.27 6.65
N THR A 217 3.46 -28.91 5.80
CA THR A 217 4.35 -27.77 6.06
C THR A 217 4.49 -26.83 4.89
N VAL A 218 4.68 -25.57 5.22
CA VAL A 218 5.01 -24.47 4.30
C VAL A 218 6.39 -23.95 4.63
N ARG A 219 7.20 -23.68 3.60
CA ARG A 219 8.52 -23.08 3.73
C ARG A 219 8.67 -21.94 2.73
N VAL A 220 9.10 -20.78 3.19
CA VAL A 220 9.46 -19.64 2.32
C VAL A 220 10.74 -20.00 1.54
N ASN A 221 10.75 -19.68 0.24
CA ASN A 221 11.96 -19.75 -0.56
C ASN A 221 12.90 -18.59 -0.12
N PRO A 222 14.12 -18.87 0.34
CA PRO A 222 15.04 -17.82 0.81
C PRO A 222 15.28 -16.71 -0.21
N ASP A 223 15.34 -17.01 -1.49
CA ASP A 223 15.55 -16.05 -2.57
C ASP A 223 14.36 -15.08 -2.74
N ASP A 224 13.18 -15.48 -2.28
CA ASP A 224 11.93 -14.70 -2.38
C ASP A 224 11.47 -14.12 -1.02
N ALA A 225 12.28 -14.20 0.04
CA ALA A 225 11.95 -13.68 1.37
C ALA A 225 11.57 -12.20 1.34
N ARG A 226 12.20 -11.39 0.45
CA ARG A 226 11.85 -9.98 0.25
C ARG A 226 10.44 -9.79 -0.33
N ILE A 227 9.96 -10.72 -1.15
CA ILE A 227 8.58 -10.67 -1.68
C ILE A 227 7.58 -10.93 -0.56
N VAL A 228 7.86 -11.90 0.31
CA VAL A 228 7.03 -12.17 1.49
C VAL A 228 6.99 -10.93 2.40
N ALA A 229 8.15 -10.32 2.67
CA ALA A 229 8.23 -9.08 3.44
C ALA A 229 7.47 -7.92 2.79
N TYR A 230 7.53 -7.76 1.46
CA TYR A 230 6.81 -6.74 0.72
C TYR A 230 5.29 -6.80 0.97
N TYR A 231 4.69 -7.99 0.90
CA TYR A 231 3.26 -8.15 1.18
C TYR A 231 2.93 -7.95 2.66
N ALA A 232 3.73 -8.47 3.57
CA ALA A 232 3.56 -8.26 5.01
C ALA A 232 3.62 -6.78 5.40
N ASN A 233 4.55 -6.03 4.80
CA ASN A 233 4.76 -4.62 5.09
C ASN A 233 3.60 -3.73 4.63
N SER A 234 2.77 -4.17 3.68
CA SER A 234 1.62 -3.39 3.19
C SER A 234 0.59 -3.09 4.29
N VAL A 235 0.58 -3.88 5.37
CA VAL A 235 -0.32 -3.72 6.51
C VAL A 235 0.41 -3.41 7.83
N ALA A 236 1.73 -3.24 7.80
CA ALA A 236 2.54 -3.04 9.00
C ALA A 236 2.23 -1.72 9.73
N HIS A 237 1.70 -0.72 9.05
CA HIS A 237 1.31 0.58 9.63
C HIS A 237 0.23 0.43 10.70
N TYR A 238 -0.65 -0.56 10.62
CA TYR A 238 -1.65 -0.83 11.66
C TYR A 238 -1.03 -1.16 13.02
N ARG A 239 0.10 -1.90 13.04
CA ARG A 239 0.78 -2.31 14.27
C ARG A 239 1.82 -1.31 14.77
N LYS A 240 2.44 -0.54 13.88
CA LYS A 240 3.53 0.39 14.23
C LYS A 240 3.04 1.71 14.84
N GLY A 241 1.78 1.79 15.23
CA GLY A 241 1.24 2.97 15.92
C GLY A 241 1.02 4.18 15.03
N GLY A 242 0.82 3.98 13.75
CA GLY A 242 0.42 5.06 12.85
C GLY A 242 1.15 5.09 11.51
N ILE A 243 0.71 6.02 10.71
CA ILE A 243 1.23 6.30 9.38
C ILE A 243 2.50 7.14 9.52
N PRO A 244 3.51 6.93 8.65
CA PRO A 244 4.71 7.75 8.66
C PRO A 244 4.35 9.23 8.48
N THR A 245 4.84 10.08 9.38
CA THR A 245 4.67 11.53 9.29
C THR A 245 5.43 12.11 8.09
N VAL A 246 5.04 13.30 7.67
CA VAL A 246 5.74 14.05 6.61
C VAL A 246 7.23 14.16 6.97
N GLU A 247 8.12 13.74 6.08
CA GLU A 247 9.55 14.02 6.24
C GLU A 247 9.74 15.53 6.39
N LYS A 248 10.31 15.94 7.55
CA LYS A 248 10.65 17.35 7.75
C LYS A 248 11.62 17.75 6.64
N PRO A 249 11.31 18.72 5.79
CA PRO A 249 12.23 19.14 4.77
C PRO A 249 13.49 19.67 5.47
N ASN A 250 14.65 19.08 5.14
CA ASN A 250 15.95 19.65 5.51
C ASN A 250 16.07 21.00 4.81
N TYR A 251 15.79 22.05 5.53
CA TYR A 251 16.09 23.41 5.09
C TYR A 251 17.60 23.62 5.30
N VAL A 252 18.39 23.46 4.23
CA VAL A 252 19.71 24.05 4.08
C VAL A 252 19.56 25.39 3.37
#